data_b2e1200030c17a2f47148d9fdef5e430
#
_entry.id   b2e1200030c17a2f47148d9fdef5e430
#
_cell.length_a   1.000
_cell.length_b   1.000
_cell.length_c   1.000
_cell.angle_alpha   90.00
_cell.angle_beta   90.00
_cell.angle_gamma   90.00
#
_symmetry.space_group_name_H-M   'P 1'
#
loop_
_entity.id
_entity.type
_entity.pdbx_description
1 polymer ?
#
loop_
_entity_poly.entity_id
_entity_poly.type
_entity_poly.pdbx_seq_one_letter_code
_entity_poly.pdbx_strand_id
1 'polypeptide(L)'
;KKQIETVLDFLKHKFPQITSLQYVINPKGNDTIYDQDVICYHGRPYIMEEMEGLQFKINAKSFYQTNSEQAYNLYKITRDFAGLTGKELVYDLYTGTGTIAQFIAKNAKKVVGVEAVPEAIEAAKENALHNNINNADFFVGDMKKVFNETFIKTHGQLDVIISEPPRDGMH
;
A
#
# COMPACT_ATOMS: atom_id res chain seq x y z
N LYS A 1 18.30 14.94 22.15
CA LYS A 1 17.87 13.58 22.54
C LYS A 1 16.90 13.62 23.73
N LYS A 2 17.31 14.20 24.88
CA LYS A 2 16.49 14.30 26.10
C LYS A 2 15.11 14.97 25.90
N GLN A 3 15.02 16.01 25.04
CA GLN A 3 13.75 16.68 24.71
C GLN A 3 12.80 15.77 23.92
N ILE A 4 13.32 14.99 22.97
CA ILE A 4 12.54 14.01 22.20
C ILE A 4 11.96 12.97 23.16
N GLU A 5 12.78 12.40 24.02
CA GLU A 5 12.35 11.41 25.02
C GLU A 5 11.26 11.97 25.93
N THR A 6 11.40 13.21 26.42
CA THR A 6 10.36 13.86 27.25
C THR A 6 9.01 13.95 26.54
N VAL A 7 9.00 14.33 25.26
CA VAL A 7 7.74 14.43 24.49
C VAL A 7 7.14 13.05 24.23
N LEU A 8 7.99 12.09 23.85
CA LEU A 8 7.52 10.73 23.54
C LEU A 8 7.01 10.00 24.79
N ASP A 9 7.66 10.18 25.93
CA ASP A 9 7.18 9.64 27.22
C ASP A 9 5.85 10.27 27.61
N PHE A 10 5.67 11.58 27.46
CA PHE A 10 4.39 12.23 27.68
C PHE A 10 3.30 11.63 26.79
N LEU A 11 3.54 11.48 25.48
CA LEU A 11 2.56 10.89 24.55
C LEU A 11 2.21 9.47 24.92
N LYS A 12 3.21 8.65 25.22
CA LYS A 12 3.02 7.25 25.65
C LYS A 12 2.14 7.13 26.89
N HIS A 13 2.34 7.99 27.89
CA HIS A 13 1.57 7.94 29.12
C HIS A 13 0.18 8.58 28.99
N LYS A 14 0.10 9.65 28.20
CA LYS A 14 -1.18 10.38 28.01
C LYS A 14 -2.16 9.62 27.10
N PHE A 15 -1.63 8.86 26.15
CA PHE A 15 -2.41 8.15 25.13
C PHE A 15 -2.02 6.67 25.09
N PRO A 16 -2.43 5.87 26.07
CA PRO A 16 -2.06 4.45 26.17
C PRO A 16 -2.59 3.59 25.00
N GLN A 17 -3.54 4.10 24.23
CA GLN A 17 -4.07 3.45 23.03
C GLN A 17 -3.12 3.52 21.83
N ILE A 18 -2.04 4.30 21.89
CA ILE A 18 -1.03 4.35 20.81
C ILE A 18 -0.33 2.99 20.72
N THR A 19 -0.51 2.31 19.59
CA THR A 19 0.12 1.00 19.31
C THR A 19 1.46 1.10 18.60
N SER A 20 1.74 2.27 18.00
CA SER A 20 2.97 2.54 17.25
C SER A 20 3.38 3.99 17.47
N LEU A 21 4.42 4.21 18.27
CA LEU A 21 4.99 5.54 18.51
C LEU A 21 6.40 5.59 17.91
N GLN A 22 6.53 6.37 16.84
CA GLN A 22 7.75 6.45 16.06
C GLN A 22 8.18 7.90 15.87
N TYR A 23 9.45 8.12 15.59
CA TYR A 23 9.96 9.41 15.21
C TYR A 23 11.07 9.31 14.17
N VAL A 24 11.30 10.41 13.50
CA VAL A 24 12.38 10.60 12.53
C VAL A 24 13.13 11.86 12.90
N ILE A 25 14.46 11.85 12.80
CA ILE A 25 15.28 13.05 12.85
C ILE A 25 15.56 13.45 11.41
N ASN A 26 14.80 14.40 10.91
CA ASN A 26 14.96 14.89 9.54
C ASN A 26 15.75 16.21 9.52
N PRO A 27 17.01 16.18 9.09
CA PRO A 27 17.85 17.40 9.00
C PRO A 27 17.61 18.21 7.71
N LYS A 28 16.73 17.72 6.81
CA LYS A 28 16.46 18.36 5.52
C LYS A 28 15.49 19.54 5.68
N GLY A 29 15.46 20.41 4.68
CA GLY A 29 14.52 21.52 4.60
C GLY A 29 13.13 21.16 4.08
N ASN A 30 12.83 19.86 3.88
CA ASN A 30 11.53 19.36 3.43
C ASN A 30 11.03 18.24 4.37
N ASP A 31 9.80 17.78 4.17
CA ASP A 31 9.11 16.80 5.00
C ASP A 31 9.26 15.34 4.52
N THR A 32 10.06 15.08 3.48
CA THR A 32 10.26 13.71 2.98
C THR A 32 11.10 12.89 3.94
N ILE A 33 10.70 11.64 4.20
CA ILE A 33 11.35 10.74 5.17
C ILE A 33 11.85 9.42 4.55
N TYR A 34 11.72 9.22 3.24
CA TYR A 34 12.04 7.94 2.59
C TYR A 34 13.50 7.50 2.76
N ASP A 35 14.42 8.45 2.80
CA ASP A 35 15.86 8.26 2.99
C ASP A 35 16.33 8.42 4.45
N GLN A 36 15.39 8.53 5.40
CA GLN A 36 15.69 8.71 6.83
C GLN A 36 15.38 7.43 7.62
N ASP A 37 16.07 7.26 8.74
CA ASP A 37 15.79 6.18 9.67
C ASP A 37 14.55 6.49 10.51
N VAL A 38 13.57 5.59 10.48
CA VAL A 38 12.41 5.63 11.36
C VAL A 38 12.73 4.87 12.64
N ILE A 39 12.66 5.56 13.77
CA ILE A 39 12.97 4.98 15.08
C ILE A 39 11.68 4.67 15.80
N CYS A 40 11.42 3.39 16.06
CA CYS A 40 10.30 2.96 16.89
C CYS A 40 10.66 3.17 18.37
N TYR A 41 9.97 4.11 19.02
CA TYR A 41 10.18 4.43 20.43
C TYR A 41 9.37 3.52 21.35
N HIS A 42 8.12 3.22 20.97
CA HIS A 42 7.23 2.37 21.75
C HIS A 42 6.25 1.62 20.86
N GLY A 43 5.91 0.40 21.26
CA GLY A 43 5.00 -0.46 20.53
C GLY A 43 5.66 -1.14 19.33
N ARG A 44 4.93 -1.30 18.25
CA ARG A 44 5.39 -1.96 17.01
C ARG A 44 5.72 -0.94 15.92
N PRO A 45 6.65 -1.26 14.97
CA PRO A 45 7.06 -0.32 13.93
C PRO A 45 6.05 -0.21 12.77
N TYR A 46 4.78 -0.54 12.99
CA TYR A 46 3.70 -0.48 12.02
C TYR A 46 2.35 -0.32 12.71
N ILE A 47 1.35 0.07 11.94
CA ILE A 47 -0.07 -0.03 12.34
C ILE A 47 -0.77 -1.11 11.50
N MET A 48 -1.93 -1.55 11.96
CA MET A 48 -2.82 -2.45 11.21
C MET A 48 -4.12 -1.71 10.92
N GLU A 49 -4.54 -1.79 9.66
CA GLU A 49 -5.86 -1.35 9.21
C GLU A 49 -6.65 -2.55 8.70
N GLU A 50 -7.97 -2.50 8.84
CA GLU A 50 -8.85 -3.57 8.38
C GLU A 50 -9.89 -3.04 7.39
N MET A 51 -10.15 -3.81 6.33
CA MET A 51 -11.14 -3.49 5.32
C MET A 51 -11.78 -4.77 4.78
N GLU A 52 -13.07 -4.98 5.01
CA GLU A 52 -13.82 -6.20 4.64
C GLU A 52 -13.13 -7.51 5.07
N GLY A 53 -12.52 -7.53 6.26
CA GLY A 53 -11.80 -8.68 6.79
C GLY A 53 -10.38 -8.83 6.27
N LEU A 54 -9.95 -7.99 5.33
CA LEU A 54 -8.55 -7.91 4.92
C LEU A 54 -7.79 -7.02 5.91
N GLN A 55 -6.61 -7.47 6.31
CA GLN A 55 -5.74 -6.73 7.22
C GLN A 55 -4.51 -6.22 6.47
N PHE A 56 -4.19 -4.96 6.67
CA PHE A 56 -3.07 -4.29 6.02
C PHE A 56 -2.08 -3.79 7.05
N LYS A 57 -0.87 -4.31 6.96
CA LYS A 57 0.29 -3.82 7.72
C LYS A 57 0.84 -2.57 7.02
N ILE A 58 0.85 -1.46 7.74
CA ILE A 58 1.25 -0.15 7.22
C ILE A 58 2.46 0.34 8.01
N ASN A 59 3.58 0.52 7.34
CA ASN A 59 4.81 1.08 7.89
C ASN A 59 4.82 2.61 7.75
N ALA A 60 5.66 3.29 8.51
CA ALA A 60 5.77 4.76 8.49
C ALA A 60 6.15 5.34 7.11
N LYS A 61 6.81 4.56 6.25
CA LYS A 61 7.16 4.94 4.88
C LYS A 61 6.18 4.44 3.82
N SER A 62 5.17 3.65 4.20
CA SER A 62 4.15 3.17 3.28
C SER A 62 3.12 4.26 3.02
N PHE A 63 2.73 4.43 1.76
CA PHE A 63 1.54 5.21 1.47
C PHE A 63 0.30 4.38 1.81
N TYR A 64 -0.61 4.98 2.55
CA TYR A 64 -1.96 4.46 2.80
C TYR A 64 -2.94 5.63 2.91
N GLN A 65 -4.15 5.45 2.43
CA GLN A 65 -5.18 6.50 2.47
C GLN A 65 -5.53 6.85 3.94
N THR A 66 -5.27 8.08 4.34
CA THR A 66 -5.41 8.52 5.74
C THR A 66 -6.86 8.56 6.23
N ASN A 67 -7.83 8.70 5.32
CA ASN A 67 -9.25 8.58 5.62
C ASN A 67 -9.73 7.19 5.20
N SER A 68 -9.62 6.22 6.09
CA SER A 68 -9.93 4.81 5.84
C SER A 68 -11.40 4.59 5.42
N GLU A 69 -12.33 5.37 5.94
CA GLU A 69 -13.76 5.27 5.57
C GLU A 69 -14.00 5.72 4.13
N GLN A 70 -13.40 6.83 3.71
CA GLN A 70 -13.51 7.31 2.34
C GLN A 70 -12.71 6.44 1.36
N ALA A 71 -11.59 5.92 1.78
CA ALA A 71 -10.83 4.94 1.01
C ALA A 71 -11.67 3.68 0.73
N TYR A 72 -12.35 3.17 1.74
CA TYR A 72 -13.26 2.04 1.58
C TYR A 72 -14.39 2.34 0.59
N ASN A 73 -15.00 3.51 0.66
CA ASN A 73 -16.04 3.92 -0.28
C ASN A 73 -15.50 4.02 -1.71
N LEU A 74 -14.31 4.61 -1.89
CA LEU A 74 -13.64 4.68 -3.18
C LEU A 74 -13.36 3.28 -3.76
N TYR A 75 -12.84 2.37 -2.95
CA TYR A 75 -12.52 1.02 -3.40
C TYR A 75 -13.75 0.19 -3.74
N LYS A 76 -14.88 0.39 -3.03
CA LYS A 76 -16.17 -0.19 -3.43
C LYS A 76 -16.60 0.29 -4.81
N ILE A 77 -16.57 1.61 -5.05
CA ILE A 77 -16.93 2.19 -6.33
C ILE A 77 -16.01 1.66 -7.45
N THR A 78 -14.71 1.59 -7.19
CA THR A 78 -13.72 1.03 -8.12
C THR A 78 -14.05 -0.43 -8.46
N ARG A 79 -14.35 -1.25 -7.46
CA ARG A 79 -14.73 -2.65 -7.65
C ARG A 79 -16.04 -2.78 -8.46
N ASP A 80 -17.03 -1.94 -8.17
CA ASP A 80 -18.31 -1.95 -8.85
C ASP A 80 -18.16 -1.54 -10.33
N PHE A 81 -17.35 -0.50 -10.61
CA PHE A 81 -17.05 -0.09 -11.99
C PHE A 81 -16.22 -1.12 -12.76
N ALA A 82 -15.34 -1.84 -12.09
CA ALA A 82 -14.56 -2.90 -12.70
C ALA A 82 -15.43 -4.07 -13.20
N GLY A 83 -16.64 -4.26 -12.64
CA GLY A 83 -17.62 -5.24 -13.10
C GLY A 83 -17.12 -6.69 -13.09
N LEU A 84 -16.27 -7.03 -12.12
CA LEU A 84 -15.57 -8.32 -12.08
C LEU A 84 -16.51 -9.49 -11.81
N THR A 85 -16.33 -10.57 -12.57
CA THR A 85 -17.14 -11.81 -12.51
C THR A 85 -16.36 -13.03 -12.01
N GLY A 86 -15.09 -12.87 -11.68
CA GLY A 86 -14.16 -13.94 -11.30
C GLY A 86 -13.38 -14.53 -12.49
N LYS A 87 -13.54 -13.99 -13.69
CA LYS A 87 -12.87 -14.48 -14.91
C LYS A 87 -11.80 -13.55 -15.44
N GLU A 88 -11.79 -12.32 -14.99
CA GLU A 88 -10.98 -11.24 -15.51
C GLU A 88 -9.55 -11.30 -14.96
N LEU A 89 -8.58 -10.97 -15.82
CA LEU A 89 -7.23 -10.58 -15.47
C LEU A 89 -7.19 -9.05 -15.30
N VAL A 90 -6.93 -8.61 -14.08
CA VAL A 90 -6.90 -7.18 -13.73
C VAL A 90 -5.46 -6.72 -13.56
N TYR A 91 -5.12 -5.58 -14.11
CA TYR A 91 -3.86 -4.89 -13.82
C TYR A 91 -4.15 -3.69 -12.93
N ASP A 92 -3.50 -3.66 -11.76
CA ASP A 92 -3.52 -2.57 -10.79
C ASP A 92 -2.20 -1.80 -10.91
N LEU A 93 -2.26 -0.67 -11.61
CA LEU A 93 -1.10 0.17 -11.90
C LEU A 93 -0.95 1.23 -10.81
N TYR A 94 0.27 1.45 -10.34
CA TYR A 94 0.59 2.24 -9.15
C TYR A 94 -0.02 1.61 -7.89
N THR A 95 0.13 0.28 -7.78
CA THR A 95 -0.57 -0.53 -6.77
C THR A 95 -0.19 -0.19 -5.31
N GLY A 96 0.90 0.55 -5.09
CA GLY A 96 1.40 0.89 -3.77
C GLY A 96 1.65 -0.36 -2.92
N THR A 97 1.05 -0.41 -1.75
CA THR A 97 1.10 -1.57 -0.84
C THR A 97 0.08 -2.67 -1.20
N GLY A 98 -0.48 -2.62 -2.41
CA GLY A 98 -1.39 -3.64 -2.94
C GLY A 98 -2.79 -3.61 -2.33
N THR A 99 -3.23 -2.50 -1.78
CA THR A 99 -4.52 -2.42 -1.06
C THR A 99 -5.70 -2.64 -2.00
N ILE A 100 -5.75 -1.93 -3.15
CA ILE A 100 -6.82 -2.10 -4.15
C ILE A 100 -6.73 -3.49 -4.77
N ALA A 101 -5.54 -3.91 -5.19
CA ALA A 101 -5.32 -5.24 -5.76
C ALA A 101 -5.91 -6.35 -4.90
N GLN A 102 -5.61 -6.32 -3.59
CA GLN A 102 -6.11 -7.33 -2.66
C GLN A 102 -7.61 -7.20 -2.40
N PHE A 103 -8.13 -5.97 -2.32
CA PHE A 103 -9.55 -5.70 -2.10
C PHE A 103 -10.43 -6.28 -3.20
N ILE A 104 -9.96 -6.28 -4.46
CA ILE A 104 -10.68 -6.82 -5.61
C ILE A 104 -10.34 -8.28 -5.92
N ALA A 105 -9.28 -8.84 -5.36
CA ALA A 105 -8.76 -10.16 -5.71
C ALA A 105 -9.82 -11.27 -5.64
N LYS A 106 -10.70 -11.24 -4.63
CA LYS A 106 -11.78 -12.23 -4.49
C LYS A 106 -12.79 -12.22 -5.65
N ASN A 107 -12.87 -11.13 -6.42
CA ASN A 107 -13.78 -10.94 -7.52
C ASN A 107 -13.12 -11.10 -8.89
N ALA A 108 -11.79 -11.30 -8.94
CA ALA A 108 -11.02 -11.46 -10.16
C ALA A 108 -10.46 -12.88 -10.29
N LYS A 109 -10.18 -13.31 -11.52
CA LYS A 109 -9.40 -14.52 -11.78
C LYS A 109 -7.96 -14.34 -11.30
N LYS A 110 -7.37 -13.21 -11.61
CA LYS A 110 -6.01 -12.84 -11.24
C LYS A 110 -5.85 -11.33 -11.21
N VAL A 111 -5.02 -10.84 -10.31
CA VAL A 111 -4.61 -9.43 -10.26
C VAL A 111 -3.10 -9.35 -10.43
N VAL A 112 -2.63 -8.38 -11.22
CA VAL A 112 -1.23 -8.06 -11.44
C VAL A 112 -1.01 -6.63 -10.98
N GLY A 113 -0.36 -6.46 -9.83
CA GLY A 113 -0.01 -5.16 -9.27
C GLY A 113 1.38 -4.72 -9.73
N VAL A 114 1.52 -3.47 -10.16
CA VAL A 114 2.81 -2.89 -10.56
C VAL A 114 3.04 -1.57 -9.83
N GLU A 115 4.24 -1.42 -9.26
CA GLU A 115 4.65 -0.26 -8.47
C GLU A 115 6.15 0.00 -8.64
N ALA A 116 6.56 1.25 -8.67
CA ALA A 116 7.95 1.63 -8.86
C ALA A 116 8.80 1.51 -7.58
N VAL A 117 8.16 1.57 -6.40
CA VAL A 117 8.82 1.55 -5.09
C VAL A 117 8.97 0.09 -4.60
N PRO A 118 10.20 -0.45 -4.50
CA PRO A 118 10.42 -1.84 -4.10
C PRO A 118 9.85 -2.17 -2.71
N GLU A 119 10.00 -1.28 -1.74
CA GLU A 119 9.51 -1.47 -0.37
C GLU A 119 7.98 -1.56 -0.31
N ALA A 120 7.28 -0.86 -1.20
CA ALA A 120 5.82 -0.96 -1.31
C ALA A 120 5.40 -2.34 -1.84
N ILE A 121 6.12 -2.86 -2.85
CA ILE A 121 5.88 -4.21 -3.38
C ILE A 121 6.16 -5.30 -2.33
N GLU A 122 7.21 -5.17 -1.54
CA GLU A 122 7.45 -6.13 -0.45
C GLU A 122 6.30 -6.08 0.58
N ALA A 123 5.83 -4.89 0.95
CA ALA A 123 4.66 -4.74 1.81
C ALA A 123 3.39 -5.33 1.18
N ALA A 124 3.18 -5.15 -0.14
CA ALA A 124 2.06 -5.75 -0.86
C ALA A 124 2.07 -7.28 -0.80
N LYS A 125 3.24 -7.90 -1.01
CA LYS A 125 3.43 -9.36 -0.90
C LYS A 125 3.22 -9.87 0.53
N GLU A 126 3.77 -9.17 1.55
CA GLU A 126 3.54 -9.51 2.95
C GLU A 126 2.05 -9.48 3.31
N ASN A 127 1.34 -8.41 2.89
CA ASN A 127 -0.08 -8.25 3.12
C ASN A 127 -0.91 -9.32 2.40
N ALA A 128 -0.58 -9.64 1.14
CA ALA A 128 -1.26 -10.70 0.39
C ALA A 128 -1.10 -12.08 1.05
N LEU A 129 0.11 -12.39 1.52
CA LEU A 129 0.36 -13.62 2.27
C LEU A 129 -0.44 -13.66 3.58
N HIS A 130 -0.46 -12.56 4.34
CA HIS A 130 -1.21 -12.43 5.58
C HIS A 130 -2.72 -12.62 5.38
N ASN A 131 -3.25 -12.11 4.27
CA ASN A 131 -4.66 -12.19 3.89
C ASN A 131 -5.02 -13.49 3.13
N ASN A 132 -4.06 -14.42 2.94
CA ASN A 132 -4.24 -15.63 2.13
C ASN A 132 -4.70 -15.35 0.69
N ILE A 133 -4.26 -14.24 0.09
CA ILE A 133 -4.51 -13.88 -1.30
C ILE A 133 -3.48 -14.57 -2.19
N ASN A 134 -3.94 -15.55 -2.98
CA ASN A 134 -3.06 -16.39 -3.83
C ASN A 134 -3.17 -16.06 -5.32
N ASN A 135 -4.06 -15.15 -5.70
CA ASN A 135 -4.32 -14.77 -7.08
C ASN A 135 -3.92 -13.32 -7.40
N ALA A 136 -3.06 -12.72 -6.57
CA ALA A 136 -2.46 -11.42 -6.82
C ALA A 136 -0.93 -11.53 -6.86
N ASP A 137 -0.34 -11.12 -7.97
CA ASP A 137 1.11 -11.04 -8.16
C ASP A 137 1.56 -9.58 -8.18
N PHE A 138 2.71 -9.28 -7.57
CA PHE A 138 3.22 -7.92 -7.44
C PHE A 138 4.62 -7.77 -8.02
N PHE A 139 4.82 -6.75 -8.86
CA PHE A 139 6.05 -6.50 -9.61
C PHE A 139 6.56 -5.08 -9.39
N VAL A 140 7.88 -4.99 -9.13
CA VAL A 140 8.57 -3.70 -9.10
C VAL A 140 8.82 -3.23 -10.53
N GLY A 141 8.41 -2.01 -10.83
CA GLY A 141 8.74 -1.42 -12.11
C GLY A 141 8.16 -0.03 -12.33
N ASP A 142 8.93 0.77 -13.04
CA ASP A 142 8.46 2.04 -13.60
C ASP A 142 7.46 1.74 -14.72
N MET A 143 6.22 2.27 -14.60
CA MET A 143 5.13 2.00 -15.55
C MET A 143 5.56 2.20 -17.00
N LYS A 144 6.28 3.26 -17.29
CA LYS A 144 6.76 3.60 -18.64
C LYS A 144 7.70 2.56 -19.22
N LYS A 145 8.45 1.85 -18.38
CA LYS A 145 9.45 0.86 -18.80
C LYS A 145 8.93 -0.57 -18.78
N VAL A 146 8.12 -0.89 -17.78
CA VAL A 146 7.69 -2.26 -17.49
C VAL A 146 6.39 -2.60 -18.20
N PHE A 147 5.43 -1.66 -18.25
CA PHE A 147 4.15 -1.92 -18.87
C PHE A 147 4.24 -1.86 -20.40
N ASN A 148 4.68 -2.96 -20.99
CA ASN A 148 4.93 -3.11 -22.42
C ASN A 148 4.40 -4.46 -22.93
N GLU A 149 4.46 -4.67 -24.26
CA GLU A 149 3.98 -5.91 -24.89
C GLU A 149 4.61 -7.19 -24.29
N THR A 150 5.88 -7.14 -23.93
CA THR A 150 6.59 -8.31 -23.36
C THR A 150 6.02 -8.63 -21.99
N PHE A 151 5.78 -7.63 -21.16
CA PHE A 151 5.17 -7.80 -19.86
C PHE A 151 3.76 -8.39 -19.99
N ILE A 152 2.93 -7.84 -20.89
CA ILE A 152 1.58 -8.33 -21.16
C ILE A 152 1.61 -9.80 -21.68
N LYS A 153 2.53 -10.13 -22.58
CA LYS A 153 2.70 -11.51 -23.07
C LYS A 153 3.09 -12.48 -21.95
N THR A 154 3.90 -12.02 -20.99
CA THR A 154 4.38 -12.84 -19.88
C THR A 154 3.29 -13.06 -18.81
N HIS A 155 2.55 -12.01 -18.48
CA HIS A 155 1.59 -12.05 -17.36
C HIS A 155 0.14 -12.25 -17.79
N GLY A 156 -0.14 -12.18 -19.10
CA GLY A 156 -1.45 -12.39 -19.72
C GLY A 156 -2.09 -11.12 -20.25
N GLN A 157 -2.96 -11.29 -21.25
CA GLN A 157 -3.77 -10.20 -21.79
C GLN A 157 -4.76 -9.74 -20.72
N LEU A 158 -4.71 -8.47 -20.39
CA LEU A 158 -5.58 -7.85 -19.39
C LEU A 158 -7.01 -7.66 -19.92
N ASP A 159 -7.97 -7.79 -19.02
CA ASP A 159 -9.38 -7.49 -19.27
C ASP A 159 -9.77 -6.13 -18.69
N VAL A 160 -9.18 -5.77 -17.53
CA VAL A 160 -9.45 -4.53 -16.78
C VAL A 160 -8.16 -3.90 -16.31
N ILE A 161 -8.07 -2.58 -16.38
CA ILE A 161 -7.03 -1.78 -15.74
C ILE A 161 -7.65 -0.94 -14.64
N ILE A 162 -7.04 -0.96 -13.45
CA ILE A 162 -7.25 0.00 -12.38
C ILE A 162 -5.98 0.82 -12.26
N SER A 163 -6.10 2.12 -12.13
CA SER A 163 -4.95 3.02 -12.05
C SER A 163 -5.22 4.16 -11.10
N GLU A 164 -4.36 4.32 -10.10
CA GLU A 164 -4.38 5.43 -9.15
C GLU A 164 -3.01 6.13 -9.17
N PRO A 165 -2.72 6.90 -10.23
CA PRO A 165 -1.41 7.54 -10.39
C PRO A 165 -1.19 8.64 -9.36
N PRO A 166 0.07 9.05 -9.13
CA PRO A 166 0.39 10.21 -8.31
C PRO A 166 -0.21 11.50 -8.91
N ARG A 167 -0.28 12.57 -8.11
CA ARG A 167 -0.89 13.86 -8.53
C ARG A 167 -0.26 14.47 -9.78
N ASP A 168 0.99 14.14 -10.05
CA ASP A 168 1.72 14.60 -11.25
C ASP A 168 1.27 13.86 -12.52
N GLY A 169 0.36 12.90 -12.40
CA GLY A 169 -0.22 12.13 -13.49
C GLY A 169 0.56 10.86 -13.86
N MET A 170 0.10 10.21 -14.92
CA MET A 170 0.81 9.07 -15.52
C MET A 170 1.90 9.58 -16.45
N HIS A 171 3.11 9.16 -16.27
CA HIS A 171 4.27 9.50 -17.10
C HIS A 171 4.64 8.38 -18.05
#